data_1ff4c7c505d5abcc09c1e39c823caef7
#
_entry.id   1ff4c7c505d5abcc09c1e39c823caef7
#
_cell.length_a   1.000
_cell.length_b   1.000
_cell.length_c   1.000
_cell.angle_alpha   90.00
_cell.angle_beta   90.00
_cell.angle_gamma   90.00
#
_symmetry.space_group_name_H-M   'P 1'
#
loop_
_entity.id
_entity.type
_entity.pdbx_description
1 polymer ?
#
loop_
_entity_poly.entity_id
_entity_poly.type
_entity_poly.pdbx_seq_one_letter_code
_entity_poly.pdbx_strand_id
1 'polypeptide(L)'
;MNNKEKIILFACDISGTFSNTKNPENKFNKYNELGKLMKQLVDTNYSDKIIFSFLTADDRKEFLEDYIKFFNKYVKNDNIKLGLQFFALGELEVSSDGRFITKENYKGVYKEDKIASYAKDLSKTYDVKDIIFADDFLNPYNIELINHELNCNSINVYGFNPFYKDDSNIFFYSSNVNGIEGLVDCMKKYVTDKENNKQI
;
A
#
# COMPACT_ATOMS: atom_id res chain seq x y z
N MET A 1 -21.96 17.66 -11.07
CA MET A 1 -20.56 17.42 -10.70
C MET A 1 -20.38 15.91 -10.67
N ASN A 2 -19.55 15.32 -11.52
CA ASN A 2 -19.24 13.89 -11.43
C ASN A 2 -18.44 13.68 -10.15
N ASN A 3 -19.03 13.03 -9.16
CA ASN A 3 -18.29 12.62 -7.97
C ASN A 3 -17.22 11.62 -8.41
N LYS A 4 -15.95 11.95 -8.23
CA LYS A 4 -14.86 11.03 -8.46
C LYS A 4 -14.98 9.86 -7.48
N GLU A 5 -14.63 8.67 -7.95
CA GLU A 5 -14.52 7.45 -7.13
C GLU A 5 -13.44 7.65 -6.06
N LYS A 6 -13.78 7.34 -4.80
CA LYS A 6 -12.86 7.47 -3.66
C LYS A 6 -11.92 6.28 -3.62
N ILE A 7 -10.62 6.54 -3.54
CA ILE A 7 -9.63 5.47 -3.49
C ILE A 7 -8.65 5.61 -2.33
N ILE A 8 -8.07 4.47 -1.95
CA ILE A 8 -6.85 4.37 -1.15
C ILE A 8 -5.73 3.88 -2.08
N LEU A 9 -4.60 4.57 -2.09
CA LEU A 9 -3.36 4.05 -2.67
C LEU A 9 -2.60 3.30 -1.60
N PHE A 10 -2.43 1.99 -1.78
CA PHE A 10 -1.64 1.14 -0.88
C PHE A 10 -0.32 0.77 -1.56
N ALA A 11 0.76 1.46 -1.22
CA ALA A 11 2.10 1.19 -1.68
C ALA A 11 2.85 0.32 -0.66
N CYS A 12 3.33 -0.85 -1.08
CA CYS A 12 3.88 -1.85 -0.17
C CYS A 12 5.23 -2.38 -0.66
N ASP A 13 6.26 -2.28 0.18
CA ASP A 13 7.50 -3.01 -0.07
C ASP A 13 7.28 -4.52 0.01
N ILE A 14 8.13 -5.30 -0.68
CA ILE A 14 8.03 -6.75 -0.69
C ILE A 14 8.89 -7.35 0.41
N SER A 15 10.19 -7.03 0.39
CA SER A 15 11.17 -7.62 1.30
C SER A 15 10.95 -7.13 2.73
N GLY A 16 10.85 -8.04 3.69
CA GLY A 16 10.62 -7.66 5.10
C GLY A 16 9.19 -7.20 5.43
N THR A 17 8.40 -6.77 4.45
CA THR A 17 7.05 -6.23 4.64
C THR A 17 5.97 -7.19 4.18
N PHE A 18 5.90 -7.51 2.90
CA PHE A 18 4.90 -8.40 2.34
C PHE A 18 5.36 -9.87 2.29
N SER A 19 6.69 -10.10 2.18
CA SER A 19 7.26 -11.42 1.89
C SER A 19 7.53 -12.29 3.10
N ASN A 20 8.07 -11.73 4.16
CA ASN A 20 8.55 -12.51 5.30
C ASN A 20 7.41 -13.02 6.17
N THR A 21 7.66 -14.15 6.83
CA THR A 21 6.75 -14.73 7.83
C THR A 21 7.56 -15.53 8.83
N LYS A 22 7.23 -15.41 10.11
CA LYS A 22 7.78 -16.27 11.16
C LYS A 22 7.16 -17.66 11.15
N ASN A 23 5.98 -17.78 10.58
CA ASN A 23 5.24 -19.04 10.50
C ASN A 23 4.80 -19.33 9.05
N PRO A 24 5.63 -20.05 8.27
CA PRO A 24 5.34 -20.34 6.86
C PRO A 24 3.99 -21.04 6.62
N GLU A 25 3.53 -21.86 7.56
CA GLU A 25 2.25 -22.56 7.44
C GLU A 25 1.04 -21.62 7.48
N ASN A 26 1.18 -20.49 8.17
CA ASN A 26 0.14 -19.47 8.28
C ASN A 26 0.23 -18.36 7.24
N LYS A 27 1.25 -18.34 6.41
CA LYS A 27 1.50 -17.26 5.45
C LYS A 27 0.26 -16.94 4.58
N PHE A 28 -0.35 -17.97 4.01
CA PHE A 28 -1.51 -17.78 3.13
C PHE A 28 -2.75 -17.28 3.88
N ASN A 29 -2.92 -17.69 5.15
CA ASN A 29 -3.98 -17.16 6.00
C ASN A 29 -3.81 -15.67 6.25
N LYS A 30 -2.57 -15.18 6.40
CA LYS A 30 -2.28 -13.77 6.59
C LYS A 30 -2.56 -12.93 5.35
N TYR A 31 -2.28 -13.42 4.15
CA TYR A 31 -2.70 -12.74 2.92
C TYR A 31 -4.23 -12.66 2.80
N ASN A 32 -4.94 -13.74 3.10
CA ASN A 32 -6.40 -13.72 3.15
C ASN A 32 -6.94 -12.73 4.21
N GLU A 33 -6.30 -12.66 5.36
CA GLU A 33 -6.66 -11.73 6.43
C GLU A 33 -6.44 -10.27 5.99
N LEU A 34 -5.31 -9.97 5.35
CA LEU A 34 -5.04 -8.65 4.75
C LEU A 34 -6.14 -8.27 3.74
N GLY A 35 -6.46 -9.19 2.83
CA GLY A 35 -7.52 -8.97 1.83
C GLY A 35 -8.89 -8.69 2.46
N LYS A 36 -9.24 -9.39 3.55
CA LYS A 36 -10.49 -9.16 4.30
C LYS A 36 -10.51 -7.78 4.97
N LEU A 37 -9.42 -7.35 5.59
CA LEU A 37 -9.30 -6.04 6.22
C LEU A 37 -9.39 -4.91 5.18
N MET A 38 -8.74 -5.06 4.04
CA MET A 38 -8.87 -4.11 2.94
C MET A 38 -10.31 -4.05 2.40
N LYS A 39 -10.96 -5.22 2.26
CA LYS A 39 -12.36 -5.29 1.85
C LYS A 39 -13.29 -4.60 2.85
N GLN A 40 -13.03 -4.68 4.14
CA GLN A 40 -13.80 -4.02 5.19
C GLN A 40 -13.85 -2.49 5.00
N LEU A 41 -12.74 -1.85 4.58
CA LEU A 41 -12.73 -0.42 4.26
C LEU A 41 -13.66 -0.06 3.09
N VAL A 42 -13.78 -0.96 2.11
CA VAL A 42 -14.71 -0.79 0.98
C VAL A 42 -16.15 -1.02 1.44
N ASP A 43 -16.41 -2.13 2.12
CA ASP A 43 -17.75 -2.52 2.58
C ASP A 43 -18.35 -1.47 3.56
N THR A 44 -17.51 -0.77 4.32
CA THR A 44 -17.91 0.33 5.19
C THR A 44 -18.02 1.69 4.48
N ASN A 45 -17.87 1.74 3.16
CA ASN A 45 -17.89 2.97 2.34
C ASN A 45 -16.84 4.01 2.76
N TYR A 46 -15.72 3.58 3.34
CA TYR A 46 -14.59 4.47 3.59
C TYR A 46 -13.89 4.84 2.28
N SER A 47 -13.72 3.86 1.40
CA SER A 47 -13.28 4.03 0.02
C SER A 47 -14.12 3.18 -0.93
N ASP A 48 -14.19 3.57 -2.20
CA ASP A 48 -14.87 2.78 -3.22
C ASP A 48 -13.94 1.70 -3.78
N LYS A 49 -12.62 1.96 -3.73
CA LYS A 49 -11.59 1.09 -4.30
C LYS A 49 -10.24 1.23 -3.58
N ILE A 50 -9.45 0.16 -3.60
CA ILE A 50 -8.05 0.18 -3.18
C ILE A 50 -7.18 -0.16 -4.38
N ILE A 51 -6.22 0.73 -4.68
CA ILE A 51 -5.18 0.51 -5.68
C ILE A 51 -3.92 0.07 -4.94
N PHE A 52 -3.50 -1.15 -5.19
CA PHE A 52 -2.34 -1.75 -4.53
C PHE A 52 -1.12 -1.75 -5.46
N SER A 53 0.00 -1.22 -4.98
CA SER A 53 1.25 -1.14 -5.72
C SER A 53 2.37 -1.77 -4.91
N PHE A 54 3.07 -2.74 -5.48
CA PHE A 54 4.34 -3.17 -4.92
C PHE A 54 5.41 -2.13 -5.24
N LEU A 55 6.31 -1.94 -4.29
CA LEU A 55 7.36 -0.96 -4.34
C LEU A 55 8.66 -1.59 -3.82
N THR A 56 9.45 -2.16 -4.71
CA THR A 56 10.66 -2.89 -4.32
C THR A 56 11.91 -2.35 -5.02
N ALA A 57 13.01 -2.32 -4.27
CA ALA A 57 14.34 -2.08 -4.82
C ALA A 57 14.99 -3.36 -5.40
N ASP A 58 14.39 -4.52 -5.18
CA ASP A 58 14.86 -5.80 -5.72
C ASP A 58 14.72 -5.83 -7.24
N ASP A 59 15.74 -6.29 -7.94
CA ASP A 59 15.80 -6.37 -9.40
C ASP A 59 15.47 -7.77 -9.97
N ARG A 60 15.07 -8.70 -9.11
CA ARG A 60 14.66 -10.05 -9.52
C ARG A 60 13.20 -10.05 -9.95
N LYS A 61 12.98 -10.07 -11.24
CA LYS A 61 11.65 -10.04 -11.85
C LYS A 61 10.76 -11.19 -11.36
N GLU A 62 11.29 -12.40 -11.24
CA GLU A 62 10.58 -13.60 -10.76
C GLU A 62 10.06 -13.40 -9.34
N PHE A 63 10.79 -12.67 -8.51
CA PHE A 63 10.39 -12.34 -7.16
C PHE A 63 9.13 -11.47 -7.15
N LEU A 64 9.09 -10.41 -7.95
CA LEU A 64 7.89 -9.58 -8.10
C LEU A 64 6.72 -10.38 -8.68
N GLU A 65 6.96 -11.22 -9.69
CA GLU A 65 5.91 -12.05 -10.32
C GLU A 65 5.24 -12.98 -9.31
N ASP A 66 6.02 -13.61 -8.43
CA ASP A 66 5.47 -14.51 -7.42
C ASP A 66 4.59 -13.77 -6.41
N TYR A 67 4.97 -12.57 -5.97
CA TYR A 67 4.14 -11.80 -5.06
C TYR A 67 2.89 -11.23 -5.75
N ILE A 68 2.95 -10.89 -7.03
CA ILE A 68 1.75 -10.56 -7.82
C ILE A 68 0.80 -11.76 -7.91
N LYS A 69 1.31 -12.98 -8.10
CA LYS A 69 0.48 -14.20 -8.06
C LYS A 69 -0.18 -14.39 -6.69
N PHE A 70 0.56 -14.18 -5.60
CA PHE A 70 0.00 -14.26 -4.24
C PHE A 70 -1.08 -13.18 -4.02
N PHE A 71 -0.80 -11.95 -4.38
CA PHE A 71 -1.79 -10.88 -4.31
C PHE A 71 -3.05 -11.23 -5.09
N ASN A 72 -2.93 -11.64 -6.35
CA ASN A 72 -4.06 -12.00 -7.19
C ASN A 72 -4.88 -13.17 -6.62
N LYS A 73 -4.24 -14.11 -5.95
CA LYS A 73 -4.90 -15.30 -5.38
C LYS A 73 -5.59 -15.05 -4.05
N TYR A 74 -5.00 -14.20 -3.19
CA TYR A 74 -5.41 -14.11 -1.78
C TYR A 74 -5.94 -12.74 -1.37
N VAL A 75 -5.58 -11.66 -2.07
CA VAL A 75 -5.90 -10.28 -1.68
C VAL A 75 -6.87 -9.62 -2.65
N LYS A 76 -6.65 -9.77 -3.97
CA LYS A 76 -7.42 -9.15 -5.04
C LYS A 76 -8.90 -9.50 -4.98
N ASN A 77 -9.74 -8.52 -5.25
CA ASN A 77 -11.18 -8.67 -5.53
C ASN A 77 -11.64 -7.56 -6.49
N ASP A 78 -12.96 -7.42 -6.70
CA ASP A 78 -13.50 -6.42 -7.63
C ASP A 78 -13.09 -4.98 -7.29
N ASN A 79 -12.91 -4.68 -6.02
CA ASN A 79 -12.59 -3.35 -5.52
C ASN A 79 -11.14 -3.19 -5.03
N ILE A 80 -10.35 -4.27 -5.00
CA ILE A 80 -8.92 -4.26 -4.64
C ILE A 80 -8.14 -4.73 -5.86
N LYS A 81 -7.41 -3.81 -6.50
CA LYS A 81 -6.73 -4.06 -7.77
C LYS A 81 -5.27 -3.65 -7.71
N LEU A 82 -4.47 -4.32 -8.54
CA LEU A 82 -3.10 -3.86 -8.78
C LEU A 82 -3.13 -2.55 -9.57
N GLY A 83 -2.36 -1.58 -9.10
CA GLY A 83 -1.99 -0.37 -9.80
C GLY A 83 -0.67 -0.50 -10.54
N LEU A 84 0.03 0.62 -10.70
CA LEU A 84 1.40 0.64 -11.21
C LEU A 84 2.34 -0.03 -10.21
N GLN A 85 3.28 -0.82 -10.71
CA GLN A 85 4.28 -1.49 -9.88
C GLN A 85 5.63 -0.77 -10.02
N PHE A 86 6.34 -0.61 -8.92
CA PHE A 86 7.66 0.01 -8.89
C PHE A 86 8.71 -1.06 -8.58
N PHE A 87 9.57 -1.31 -9.55
CA PHE A 87 10.53 -2.40 -9.53
C PHE A 87 11.92 -1.90 -9.88
N ALA A 88 12.91 -2.26 -9.09
CA ALA A 88 14.29 -1.81 -9.26
C ALA A 88 14.40 -0.28 -9.47
N LEU A 89 13.57 0.49 -8.77
CA LEU A 89 13.40 1.95 -8.92
C LEU A 89 12.85 2.39 -10.29
N GLY A 90 12.52 1.46 -11.19
CA GLY A 90 11.76 1.69 -12.42
C GLY A 90 10.26 1.49 -12.22
N GLU A 91 9.50 1.63 -13.29
CA GLU A 91 8.05 1.52 -13.26
C GLU A 91 7.58 0.42 -14.17
N LEU A 92 6.71 -0.43 -13.66
CA LEU A 92 6.11 -1.51 -14.42
C LEU A 92 4.58 -1.46 -14.31
N GLU A 93 3.93 -1.45 -15.44
CA GLU A 93 2.50 -1.70 -15.51
C GLU A 93 2.26 -3.19 -15.74
N VAL A 94 1.33 -3.78 -15.01
CA VAL A 94 0.86 -5.14 -15.27
C VAL A 94 -0.36 -5.04 -16.17
N SER A 95 -0.23 -5.49 -17.41
CA SER A 95 -1.34 -5.54 -18.36
C SER A 95 -2.41 -6.56 -17.94
N SER A 96 -3.59 -6.49 -18.54
CA SER A 96 -4.71 -7.39 -18.24
C SER A 96 -4.39 -8.87 -18.49
N ASP A 97 -3.42 -9.16 -19.36
CA ASP A 97 -2.91 -10.51 -19.64
C ASP A 97 -1.68 -10.91 -18.79
N GLY A 98 -1.33 -10.09 -17.78
CA GLY A 98 -0.25 -10.37 -16.85
C GLY A 98 1.16 -10.03 -17.35
N ARG A 99 1.29 -9.37 -18.51
CA ARG A 99 2.60 -8.92 -19.00
C ARG A 99 3.06 -7.65 -18.31
N PHE A 100 4.36 -7.52 -18.13
CA PHE A 100 4.99 -6.31 -17.62
C PHE A 100 5.31 -5.35 -18.76
N ILE A 101 4.83 -4.12 -18.62
CA ILE A 101 5.10 -3.03 -19.53
C ILE A 101 5.91 -1.98 -18.77
N THR A 102 7.15 -1.74 -19.21
CA THR A 102 8.00 -0.69 -18.61
C THR A 102 7.44 0.68 -18.94
N LYS A 103 7.35 1.53 -17.94
CA LYS A 103 7.02 2.96 -18.07
C LYS A 103 8.13 3.79 -17.41
N GLU A 104 8.38 4.97 -17.93
CA GLU A 104 9.36 5.91 -17.40
C GLU A 104 8.69 7.28 -17.13
N ASN A 105 7.58 7.28 -16.41
CA ASN A 105 6.78 8.47 -16.22
C ASN A 105 7.07 9.22 -14.92
N TYR A 106 7.59 8.50 -13.91
CA TYR A 106 7.79 9.07 -12.58
C TYR A 106 9.27 9.26 -12.29
N LYS A 107 9.67 10.52 -12.26
CA LYS A 107 11.04 10.91 -11.91
C LYS A 107 11.20 10.92 -10.41
N GLY A 108 12.32 10.44 -9.93
CA GLY A 108 12.68 10.40 -8.52
C GLY A 108 13.57 9.21 -8.21
N VAL A 109 14.43 9.36 -7.22
CA VAL A 109 15.39 8.33 -6.80
C VAL A 109 14.83 7.53 -5.64
N TYR A 110 13.92 8.11 -4.86
CA TYR A 110 13.38 7.54 -3.64
C TYR A 110 11.97 6.99 -3.84
N LYS A 111 11.60 6.03 -3.00
CA LYS A 111 10.26 5.43 -2.97
C LYS A 111 9.19 6.50 -2.72
N GLU A 112 9.46 7.44 -1.84
CA GLU A 112 8.58 8.54 -1.45
C GLU A 112 8.19 9.42 -2.64
N ASP A 113 9.16 9.79 -3.47
CA ASP A 113 8.94 10.60 -4.67
C ASP A 113 8.01 9.88 -5.66
N LYS A 114 8.24 8.58 -5.84
CA LYS A 114 7.44 7.73 -6.72
C LYS A 114 5.99 7.64 -6.25
N ILE A 115 5.78 7.41 -4.96
CA ILE A 115 4.45 7.32 -4.35
C ILE A 115 3.72 8.66 -4.49
N ALA A 116 4.37 9.77 -4.13
CA ALA A 116 3.77 11.09 -4.22
C ALA A 116 3.39 11.46 -5.66
N SER A 117 4.28 11.19 -6.62
CA SER A 117 4.02 11.46 -8.03
C SER A 117 2.89 10.60 -8.58
N TYR A 118 2.83 9.33 -8.21
CA TYR A 118 1.75 8.42 -8.62
C TYR A 118 0.41 8.83 -8.02
N ALA A 119 0.38 9.22 -6.74
CA ALA A 119 -0.83 9.72 -6.09
C ALA A 119 -1.35 11.01 -6.77
N LYS A 120 -0.47 11.94 -7.15
CA LYS A 120 -0.84 13.13 -7.94
C LYS A 120 -1.49 12.74 -9.28
N ASP A 121 -0.96 11.72 -9.93
CA ASP A 121 -1.50 11.24 -11.21
C ASP A 121 -2.88 10.60 -11.04
N LEU A 122 -3.03 9.73 -10.05
CA LEU A 122 -4.31 9.14 -9.68
C LEU A 122 -5.36 10.21 -9.32
N SER A 123 -4.96 11.31 -8.68
CA SER A 123 -5.85 12.39 -8.28
C SER A 123 -6.49 13.13 -9.46
N LYS A 124 -5.96 12.99 -10.68
CA LYS A 124 -6.59 13.51 -11.90
C LYS A 124 -7.91 12.80 -12.18
N THR A 125 -8.00 11.51 -11.88
CA THR A 125 -9.14 10.63 -12.19
C THR A 125 -9.97 10.30 -10.96
N TYR A 126 -9.33 10.10 -9.82
CA TYR A 126 -9.92 9.63 -8.57
C TYR A 126 -9.89 10.70 -7.47
N ASP A 127 -10.71 10.52 -6.44
CA ASP A 127 -10.61 11.20 -5.16
C ASP A 127 -9.71 10.35 -4.23
N VAL A 128 -8.40 10.61 -4.26
CA VAL A 128 -7.43 9.88 -3.41
C VAL A 128 -7.62 10.35 -1.96
N LYS A 129 -8.18 9.50 -1.13
CA LYS A 129 -8.44 9.79 0.29
C LYS A 129 -7.21 9.60 1.14
N ASP A 130 -6.63 8.42 1.04
CA ASP A 130 -5.47 8.04 1.83
C ASP A 130 -4.40 7.41 0.95
N ILE A 131 -3.15 7.62 1.35
CA ILE A 131 -2.00 6.84 0.92
C ILE A 131 -1.54 6.02 2.11
N ILE A 132 -1.38 4.72 1.93
CA ILE A 132 -0.73 3.83 2.89
C ILE A 132 0.61 3.45 2.29
N PHE A 133 1.69 3.78 2.98
CA PHE A 133 3.03 3.33 2.62
C PHE A 133 3.52 2.32 3.65
N ALA A 134 3.75 1.09 3.21
CA ALA A 134 4.20 -0.02 4.05
C ALA A 134 5.63 -0.43 3.67
N ASP A 135 6.55 -0.37 4.64
CA ASP A 135 7.97 -0.71 4.45
C ASP A 135 8.60 -0.99 5.83
N ASP A 136 9.46 -2.01 5.94
CA ASP A 136 10.11 -2.40 7.21
C ASP A 136 11.24 -1.46 7.65
N PHE A 137 11.69 -0.58 6.77
CA PHE A 137 12.64 0.51 7.06
C PHE A 137 11.97 1.88 7.21
N LEU A 138 10.64 1.93 7.12
CA LEU A 138 9.89 3.19 7.21
C LEU A 138 10.01 3.82 8.60
N ASN A 139 10.13 5.13 8.61
CA ASN A 139 10.05 5.95 9.82
C ASN A 139 9.15 7.18 9.58
N PRO A 140 8.74 7.93 10.63
CA PRO A 140 7.86 9.08 10.47
C PRO A 140 8.36 10.15 9.50
N TYR A 141 9.67 10.32 9.37
CA TYR A 141 10.26 11.31 8.44
C TYR A 141 9.94 10.99 6.96
N ASN A 142 9.87 9.70 6.59
CA ASN A 142 9.46 9.31 5.23
C ASN A 142 8.03 9.76 4.91
N ILE A 143 7.14 9.75 5.89
CA ILE A 143 5.76 10.21 5.74
C ILE A 143 5.71 11.73 5.56
N GLU A 144 6.53 12.47 6.30
CA GLU A 144 6.67 13.91 6.15
C GLU A 144 7.18 14.30 4.76
N LEU A 145 8.13 13.53 4.19
CA LEU A 145 8.62 13.74 2.83
C LEU A 145 7.51 13.57 1.79
N ILE A 146 6.71 12.51 1.89
CA ILE A 146 5.56 12.30 0.98
C ILE A 146 4.58 13.46 1.10
N ASN A 147 4.23 13.88 2.31
CA ASN A 147 3.33 15.00 2.55
C ASN A 147 3.86 16.30 1.94
N HIS A 148 5.15 16.55 2.10
CA HIS A 148 5.81 17.73 1.51
C HIS A 148 5.74 17.69 -0.02
N GLU A 149 6.06 16.55 -0.63
CA GLU A 149 6.01 16.37 -2.09
C GLU A 149 4.59 16.49 -2.64
N LEU A 150 3.58 15.99 -1.93
CA LEU A 150 2.18 16.12 -2.34
C LEU A 150 1.73 17.59 -2.36
N ASN A 151 2.26 18.41 -1.44
CA ASN A 151 1.89 19.81 -1.29
C ASN A 151 0.37 20.06 -1.33
N CYS A 152 -0.40 19.13 -0.74
CA CYS A 152 -1.85 19.24 -0.63
C CYS A 152 -2.32 18.68 0.72
N ASN A 153 -3.35 19.35 1.30
CA ASN A 153 -3.90 18.98 2.61
C ASN A 153 -5.10 18.02 2.51
N SER A 154 -5.43 17.54 1.31
CA SER A 154 -6.63 16.73 1.09
C SER A 154 -6.36 15.20 1.08
N ILE A 155 -5.10 14.79 1.05
CA ILE A 155 -4.70 13.38 1.05
C ILE A 155 -3.98 13.09 2.35
N ASN A 156 -4.48 12.13 3.13
CA ASN A 156 -3.78 11.68 4.31
C ASN A 156 -2.74 10.62 3.96
N VAL A 157 -1.56 10.70 4.56
CA VAL A 157 -0.49 9.73 4.35
C VAL A 157 -0.22 8.96 5.64
N TYR A 158 -0.31 7.65 5.57
CA TYR A 158 -0.11 6.73 6.69
C TYR A 158 1.07 5.81 6.45
N GLY A 159 1.96 5.70 7.44
CA GLY A 159 3.07 4.78 7.44
C GLY A 159 2.72 3.47 8.14
N PHE A 160 3.01 2.34 7.52
CA PHE A 160 2.95 1.02 8.14
C PHE A 160 4.35 0.43 8.22
N ASN A 161 4.89 0.30 9.43
CA ASN A 161 6.16 -0.38 9.64
C ASN A 161 5.96 -1.66 10.46
N PRO A 162 6.06 -2.84 9.85
CA PRO A 162 5.88 -4.11 10.54
C PRO A 162 6.91 -4.37 11.65
N PHE A 163 8.04 -3.70 11.62
CA PHE A 163 9.19 -4.01 12.51
C PHE A 163 9.55 -2.91 13.50
N TYR A 164 9.03 -1.70 13.34
CA TYR A 164 9.41 -0.55 14.16
C TYR A 164 8.40 -0.31 15.29
N LYS A 165 8.90 -0.07 16.48
CA LYS A 165 8.08 0.24 17.66
C LYS A 165 8.12 1.73 17.97
N ASP A 166 7.25 2.51 17.36
CA ASP A 166 6.96 3.88 17.76
C ASP A 166 5.46 4.17 17.59
N ASP A 167 4.75 4.27 18.70
CA ASP A 167 3.33 4.55 18.73
C ASP A 167 3.02 6.06 18.92
N SER A 168 4.02 6.93 18.77
CA SER A 168 3.91 8.36 19.09
C SER A 168 3.27 9.22 18.00
N ASN A 169 3.12 8.70 16.77
CA ASN A 169 2.60 9.45 15.63
C ASN A 169 1.26 8.88 15.15
N ILE A 170 0.23 9.73 15.12
CA ILE A 170 -1.15 9.34 14.71
C ILE A 170 -1.27 8.88 13.25
N PHE A 171 -0.27 9.17 12.42
CA PHE A 171 -0.22 8.74 11.02
C PHE A 171 0.74 7.55 10.81
N PHE A 172 1.17 6.90 11.89
CA PHE A 172 2.15 5.82 11.82
C PHE A 172 1.68 4.60 12.61
N TYR A 173 1.53 3.48 11.93
CA TYR A 173 1.14 2.21 12.51
C TYR A 173 2.33 1.26 12.53
N SER A 174 2.62 0.71 13.68
CA SER A 174 3.77 -0.17 13.88
C SER A 174 3.36 -1.52 14.45
N SER A 175 4.23 -2.53 14.25
CA SER A 175 4.12 -3.86 14.84
C SER A 175 5.47 -4.30 15.38
N ASN A 176 5.47 -5.32 16.26
CA ASN A 176 6.70 -5.96 16.74
C ASN A 176 7.04 -7.24 15.94
N VAL A 177 6.32 -7.49 14.85
CA VAL A 177 6.44 -8.70 14.07
C VAL A 177 6.74 -8.32 12.63
N ASN A 178 7.88 -8.77 12.11
CA ASN A 178 8.29 -8.51 10.75
C ASN A 178 7.44 -9.27 9.72
N GLY A 179 7.33 -8.73 8.51
CA GLY A 179 6.68 -9.38 7.38
C GLY A 179 5.16 -9.26 7.38
N ILE A 180 4.52 -10.21 6.72
CA ILE A 180 3.05 -10.17 6.48
C ILE A 180 2.23 -10.17 7.78
N GLU A 181 2.69 -10.81 8.84
CA GLU A 181 2.02 -10.78 10.13
C GLU A 181 1.98 -9.35 10.69
N GLY A 182 3.11 -8.66 10.66
CA GLY A 182 3.19 -7.27 11.13
C GLY A 182 2.43 -6.31 10.25
N LEU A 183 2.41 -6.53 8.93
CA LEU A 183 1.60 -5.74 8.01
C LEU A 183 0.10 -5.89 8.32
N VAL A 184 -0.35 -7.11 8.62
CA VAL A 184 -1.74 -7.37 9.03
C VAL A 184 -2.06 -6.66 10.35
N ASP A 185 -1.13 -6.66 11.32
CA ASP A 185 -1.33 -5.96 12.60
C ASP A 185 -1.46 -4.44 12.40
N CYS A 186 -0.61 -3.83 11.57
CA CYS A 186 -0.74 -2.42 11.19
C CYS A 186 -2.11 -2.14 10.52
N MET A 187 -2.51 -3.01 9.61
CA MET A 187 -3.78 -2.86 8.90
C MET A 187 -4.99 -2.97 9.85
N LYS A 188 -4.97 -3.86 10.84
CA LYS A 188 -6.02 -3.95 11.86
C LYS A 188 -6.17 -2.65 12.64
N LYS A 189 -5.06 -2.09 13.12
CA LYS A 189 -5.07 -0.81 13.84
C LYS A 189 -5.68 0.28 12.98
N TYR A 190 -5.23 0.41 11.74
CA TYR A 190 -5.73 1.40 10.79
C TYR A 190 -7.23 1.26 10.53
N VAL A 191 -7.72 0.04 10.25
CA VAL A 191 -9.16 -0.21 10.03
C VAL A 191 -9.98 0.16 11.24
N THR A 192 -9.54 -0.24 12.45
CA THR A 192 -10.21 0.10 13.71
C THR A 192 -10.32 1.60 13.91
N ASP A 193 -9.26 2.36 13.64
CA ASP A 193 -9.28 3.81 13.77
C ASP A 193 -10.23 4.47 12.77
N LYS A 194 -10.28 3.96 11.54
CA LYS A 194 -11.22 4.47 10.53
C LYS A 194 -12.69 4.20 10.87
N GLU A 195 -12.97 3.08 11.51
CA GLU A 195 -14.32 2.75 11.99
C GLU A 195 -14.73 3.61 13.18
N ASN A 196 -13.83 3.81 14.14
CA ASN A 196 -14.09 4.64 15.31
C ASN A 196 -14.34 6.11 14.95
N ASN A 197 -13.60 6.67 14.00
CA ASN A 197 -13.76 8.04 13.53
C ASN A 197 -15.05 8.29 12.72
N LYS A 198 -15.79 7.25 12.33
CA LYS A 198 -17.11 7.36 11.70
C LYS A 198 -18.26 7.48 12.70
N GLN A 199 -18.01 7.20 13.99
CA GLN A 199 -19.02 7.22 15.05
C GLN A 199 -19.15 8.59 15.75
N ILE A 200 -18.36 9.57 15.31
CA ILE A 200 -18.41 10.98 15.76
C ILE A 200 -18.96 11.87 14.63
#